data_4656c99f3367ce2fafde7acee9046d5d
#
_entry.id   4656c99f3367ce2fafde7acee9046d5d
#
_cell.length_a   1.000
_cell.length_b   1.000
_cell.length_c   1.000
_cell.angle_alpha   90.00
_cell.angle_beta   90.00
_cell.angle_gamma   90.00
#
_symmetry.space_group_name_H-M   'P 1'
#
loop_
_entity.id
_entity.type
_entity.pdbx_description
1 polymer ?
#
loop_
_entity_poly.entity_id
_entity_poly.type
_entity_poly.pdbx_seq_one_letter_code
_entity_poly.pdbx_strand_id
1 'polypeptide(L)'
;MADWVTISALATAGGTLVLAGATFSSVRSANRAARVAERSLLSGLRPLLMPSRLDDPPQKVGFMDDKWFYLQGSHGAAEVSDTAVWLAIALRNAGNGIAVLHGWRFYPEPPDSTGDLHPDPDGFTRLTRDLYVPANDVGFWQGTFRDPRSDEFQAARAAIEARRRLIVDVLYGDHEGGQRTISRYSLIPRDDDGWIASVSRHWNVDQPNPR
;
A
#
# COMPACT_ATOMS: atom_id res chain seq x y z
N MET A 1 -60.04 19.11 -43.25
CA MET A 1 -59.40 17.82 -43.49
C MET A 1 -58.08 17.88 -42.76
N ALA A 2 -57.88 17.04 -41.74
CA ALA A 2 -56.57 16.98 -41.06
C ALA A 2 -55.56 16.40 -42.05
N ASP A 3 -54.45 17.12 -42.24
CA ASP A 3 -53.42 16.78 -43.21
C ASP A 3 -52.66 15.54 -42.70
N TRP A 4 -52.89 14.37 -43.26
CA TRP A 4 -52.28 13.09 -42.90
C TRP A 4 -50.75 13.18 -42.88
N VAL A 5 -50.17 14.05 -43.70
CA VAL A 5 -48.70 14.30 -43.72
C VAL A 5 -48.23 14.96 -42.42
N THR A 6 -48.98 15.93 -41.92
CA THR A 6 -48.65 16.63 -40.67
C THR A 6 -48.78 15.72 -39.45
N ILE A 7 -49.79 14.87 -39.43
CA ILE A 7 -49.99 13.91 -38.35
C ILE A 7 -48.87 12.85 -38.33
N SER A 8 -48.50 12.32 -39.50
CA SER A 8 -47.39 11.37 -39.59
C SER A 8 -46.03 11.98 -39.23
N ALA A 9 -45.79 13.23 -39.64
CA ALA A 9 -44.55 13.96 -39.26
C ALA A 9 -44.44 14.20 -37.75
N LEU A 10 -45.55 14.59 -37.10
CA LEU A 10 -45.60 14.75 -35.63
C LEU A 10 -45.42 13.44 -34.90
N ALA A 11 -46.02 12.35 -35.37
CA ALA A 11 -45.85 11.02 -34.80
C ALA A 11 -44.39 10.54 -34.92
N THR A 12 -43.74 10.75 -36.06
CA THR A 12 -42.32 10.43 -36.28
C THR A 12 -41.43 11.27 -35.40
N ALA A 13 -41.66 12.57 -35.31
CA ALA A 13 -40.88 13.46 -34.46
C ALA A 13 -41.00 13.07 -32.95
N GLY A 14 -42.24 12.78 -32.50
CA GLY A 14 -42.51 12.29 -31.14
C GLY A 14 -41.83 10.96 -30.86
N GLY A 15 -41.93 10.01 -31.78
CA GLY A 15 -41.24 8.72 -31.68
C GLY A 15 -39.72 8.86 -31.60
N THR A 16 -39.13 9.75 -32.40
CA THR A 16 -37.71 10.03 -32.39
C THR A 16 -37.25 10.63 -31.05
N LEU A 17 -38.03 11.57 -30.47
CA LEU A 17 -37.73 12.16 -29.17
C LEU A 17 -37.81 11.14 -28.04
N VAL A 18 -38.79 10.25 -28.05
CA VAL A 18 -38.91 9.16 -27.06
C VAL A 18 -37.72 8.22 -27.19
N LEU A 19 -37.34 7.80 -28.39
CA LEU A 19 -36.18 6.96 -28.65
C LEU A 19 -34.88 7.65 -28.20
N ALA A 20 -34.71 8.94 -28.49
CA ALA A 20 -33.55 9.71 -28.04
C ALA A 20 -33.47 9.77 -26.51
N GLY A 21 -34.59 10.02 -25.81
CA GLY A 21 -34.67 10.00 -24.36
C GLY A 21 -34.37 8.60 -23.75
N ALA A 22 -34.93 7.55 -24.35
CA ALA A 22 -34.66 6.17 -23.93
C ALA A 22 -33.19 5.78 -24.13
N THR A 23 -32.61 6.15 -25.30
CA THR A 23 -31.20 5.91 -25.60
C THR A 23 -30.29 6.65 -24.62
N PHE A 24 -30.56 7.92 -24.35
CA PHE A 24 -29.78 8.70 -23.38
C PHE A 24 -29.82 8.10 -21.96
N SER A 25 -31.02 7.71 -21.50
CA SER A 25 -31.16 7.06 -20.19
C SER A 25 -30.44 5.71 -20.11
N SER A 26 -30.49 4.93 -21.19
CA SER A 26 -29.78 3.65 -21.32
C SER A 26 -28.27 3.83 -21.27
N VAL A 27 -27.71 4.76 -22.05
CA VAL A 27 -26.28 5.09 -22.04
C VAL A 27 -25.83 5.55 -20.66
N ARG A 28 -26.63 6.42 -20.01
CA ARG A 28 -26.30 6.87 -18.64
C ARG A 28 -26.32 5.72 -17.62
N SER A 29 -27.24 4.79 -17.73
CA SER A 29 -27.33 3.60 -16.89
C SER A 29 -26.15 2.66 -17.14
N ALA A 30 -25.82 2.41 -18.41
CA ALA A 30 -24.66 1.58 -18.79
C ALA A 30 -23.34 2.15 -18.27
N ASN A 31 -23.13 3.48 -18.38
CA ASN A 31 -21.95 4.14 -17.85
C ASN A 31 -21.85 4.06 -16.32
N ARG A 32 -22.98 4.10 -15.60
CA ARG A 32 -22.98 3.89 -14.14
C ARG A 32 -22.62 2.44 -13.79
N ALA A 33 -23.21 1.48 -14.49
CA ALA A 33 -22.92 0.05 -14.29
C ALA A 33 -21.44 -0.26 -14.56
N ALA A 34 -20.87 0.29 -15.65
CA ALA A 34 -19.46 0.14 -15.98
C ALA A 34 -18.54 0.67 -14.87
N ARG A 35 -18.81 1.88 -14.34
CA ARG A 35 -18.00 2.45 -13.22
C ARG A 35 -18.13 1.63 -11.94
N VAL A 36 -19.30 1.07 -11.64
CA VAL A 36 -19.48 0.20 -10.47
C VAL A 36 -18.71 -1.10 -10.65
N ALA A 37 -18.77 -1.70 -11.84
CA ALA A 37 -18.01 -2.92 -12.16
C ALA A 37 -16.50 -2.69 -12.09
N GLU A 38 -15.99 -1.58 -12.63
CA GLU A 38 -14.59 -1.17 -12.55
C GLU A 38 -14.12 -1.01 -11.09
N ARG A 39 -14.88 -0.27 -10.27
CA ARG A 39 -14.57 -0.11 -8.84
C ARG A 39 -14.57 -1.43 -8.09
N SER A 40 -15.51 -2.31 -8.40
CA SER A 40 -15.60 -3.64 -7.79
C SER A 40 -14.40 -4.49 -8.16
N LEU A 41 -13.96 -4.46 -9.42
CA LEU A 41 -12.77 -5.15 -9.89
C LEU A 41 -11.51 -4.63 -9.19
N LEU A 42 -11.30 -3.31 -9.19
CA LEU A 42 -10.16 -2.68 -8.55
C LEU A 42 -10.12 -2.98 -7.04
N SER A 43 -11.26 -2.93 -6.35
CA SER A 43 -11.34 -3.29 -4.93
C SER A 43 -10.97 -4.75 -4.69
N GLY A 44 -11.33 -5.65 -5.62
CA GLY A 44 -10.96 -7.06 -5.57
C GLY A 44 -9.47 -7.32 -5.79
N LEU A 45 -8.76 -6.42 -6.46
CA LEU A 45 -7.32 -6.54 -6.75
C LEU A 45 -6.44 -5.75 -5.77
N ARG A 46 -7.01 -5.21 -4.71
CA ARG A 46 -6.26 -4.38 -3.77
C ARG A 46 -5.29 -5.22 -2.94
N PRO A 47 -3.98 -4.89 -2.92
CA PRO A 47 -3.05 -5.51 -2.01
C PRO A 47 -3.23 -4.99 -0.58
N LEU A 48 -2.94 -5.84 0.41
CA LEU A 48 -2.92 -5.46 1.82
C LEU A 48 -1.76 -6.15 2.52
N LEU A 49 -0.69 -5.40 2.78
CA LEU A 49 0.48 -5.93 3.46
C LEU A 49 0.29 -5.88 4.98
N MET A 50 0.50 -7.04 5.60
CA MET A 50 0.47 -7.28 7.03
C MET A 50 1.79 -7.91 7.47
N PRO A 51 2.20 -7.88 8.75
CA PRO A 51 3.22 -8.78 9.24
C PRO A 51 2.84 -10.23 8.93
N SER A 52 3.82 -11.05 8.53
CA SER A 52 3.59 -12.48 8.31
C SER A 52 3.17 -13.17 9.60
N ARG A 53 2.60 -14.37 9.51
CA ARG A 53 2.18 -15.15 10.67
C ARG A 53 3.36 -15.91 11.25
N LEU A 54 3.26 -16.32 12.51
CA LEU A 54 4.31 -17.10 13.18
C LEU A 54 4.65 -18.42 12.47
N ASP A 55 3.66 -19.03 11.86
CA ASP A 55 3.75 -20.30 11.13
C ASP A 55 4.08 -20.14 9.63
N ASP A 56 4.19 -18.91 9.15
CA ASP A 56 4.60 -18.64 7.77
C ASP A 56 6.08 -19.04 7.56
N PRO A 57 6.45 -19.51 6.35
CA PRO A 57 7.82 -19.90 6.06
C PRO A 57 8.79 -18.72 6.21
N PRO A 58 10.02 -18.98 6.75
CA PRO A 58 10.99 -17.92 6.94
C PRO A 58 11.42 -17.29 5.61
N GLN A 59 11.68 -15.98 5.65
CA GLN A 59 12.10 -15.20 4.49
C GLN A 59 13.61 -14.93 4.54
N LYS A 60 14.29 -15.19 3.42
CA LYS A 60 15.70 -14.86 3.25
C LYS A 60 15.83 -13.48 2.63
N VAL A 61 16.33 -12.52 3.39
CA VAL A 61 16.48 -11.11 2.97
C VAL A 61 17.95 -10.79 2.77
N GLY A 62 18.32 -10.45 1.54
CA GLY A 62 19.70 -10.08 1.17
C GLY A 62 19.85 -8.60 0.89
N PHE A 63 20.95 -8.03 1.33
CA PHE A 63 21.36 -6.66 1.06
C PHE A 63 22.57 -6.63 0.12
N MET A 64 22.85 -5.48 -0.50
CA MET A 64 23.90 -5.32 -1.51
C MET A 64 25.33 -5.53 -0.96
N ASP A 65 25.53 -5.45 0.34
CA ASP A 65 26.80 -5.60 1.08
C ASP A 65 26.98 -7.00 1.67
N ASP A 66 26.44 -8.01 1.02
CA ASP A 66 26.47 -9.42 1.43
C ASP A 66 25.89 -9.69 2.84
N LYS A 67 25.16 -8.73 3.39
CA LYS A 67 24.40 -8.93 4.62
C LYS A 67 23.12 -9.71 4.33
N TRP A 68 22.83 -10.70 5.18
CA TRP A 68 21.66 -11.56 5.04
C TRP A 68 20.92 -11.68 6.37
N PHE A 69 19.58 -11.65 6.29
CA PHE A 69 18.70 -12.01 7.39
C PHE A 69 17.85 -13.22 7.04
N TYR A 70 17.57 -14.05 8.03
CA TYR A 70 16.59 -15.12 7.97
C TYR A 70 15.45 -14.75 8.92
N LEU A 71 14.41 -14.15 8.38
CA LEU A 71 13.26 -13.66 9.15
C LEU A 71 12.26 -14.79 9.34
N GLN A 72 12.05 -15.19 10.58
CA GLN A 72 10.92 -16.04 10.94
C GLN A 72 9.60 -15.30 10.73
N GLY A 73 8.49 -16.03 10.66
CA GLY A 73 7.17 -15.42 10.58
C GLY A 73 6.90 -14.45 11.73
N SER A 74 6.22 -13.35 11.45
CA SER A 74 5.94 -12.25 12.40
C SER A 74 7.15 -11.47 12.89
N HIS A 75 8.36 -11.79 12.44
CA HIS A 75 9.58 -11.13 12.89
C HIS A 75 10.05 -10.05 11.92
N GLY A 76 10.85 -9.17 12.47
CA GLY A 76 11.71 -8.25 11.75
C GLY A 76 13.16 -8.40 12.17
N ALA A 77 14.02 -7.63 11.54
CA ALA A 77 15.41 -7.46 11.90
C ALA A 77 15.78 -5.99 11.91
N ALA A 78 16.61 -5.61 12.86
CA ALA A 78 17.24 -4.30 12.91
C ALA A 78 18.65 -4.49 13.46
N GLU A 79 19.65 -4.20 12.65
CA GLU A 79 21.05 -4.27 13.03
C GLU A 79 21.79 -3.01 12.60
N VAL A 80 22.87 -2.70 13.28
CA VAL A 80 23.72 -1.54 13.02
C VAL A 80 25.19 -1.93 13.00
N SER A 81 25.94 -1.32 12.09
CA SER A 81 27.40 -1.30 12.07
C SER A 81 27.89 0.14 12.02
N ASP A 82 29.21 0.32 11.91
CA ASP A 82 29.78 1.67 11.75
C ASP A 82 29.41 2.33 10.42
N THR A 83 29.05 1.57 9.41
CA THR A 83 28.82 2.05 8.04
C THR A 83 27.39 1.85 7.51
N ALA A 84 26.58 1.06 8.18
CA ALA A 84 25.23 0.79 7.72
C ALA A 84 24.27 0.42 8.86
N VAL A 85 23.01 0.79 8.67
CA VAL A 85 21.86 0.28 9.43
C VAL A 85 21.00 -0.53 8.49
N TRP A 86 20.66 -1.75 8.87
CA TRP A 86 19.80 -2.65 8.10
C TRP A 86 18.51 -2.90 8.86
N LEU A 87 17.40 -2.75 8.15
CA LEU A 87 16.06 -3.00 8.66
C LEU A 87 15.34 -3.97 7.72
N ALA A 88 14.61 -4.92 8.27
CA ALA A 88 13.77 -5.79 7.46
C ALA A 88 12.53 -6.24 8.24
N ILE A 89 11.44 -6.53 7.53
CA ILE A 89 10.17 -7.00 8.08
C ILE A 89 9.67 -8.16 7.23
N ALA A 90 9.34 -9.28 7.86
CA ALA A 90 8.63 -10.38 7.21
C ALA A 90 7.15 -9.98 7.01
N LEU A 91 6.71 -9.99 5.77
CA LEU A 91 5.39 -9.54 5.35
C LEU A 91 4.56 -10.68 4.76
N ARG A 92 3.25 -10.52 4.82
CA ARG A 92 2.26 -11.29 4.06
C ARG A 92 1.34 -10.32 3.34
N ASN A 93 1.03 -10.61 2.09
CA ASN A 93 -0.02 -9.92 1.38
C ASN A 93 -1.36 -10.64 1.64
N ALA A 94 -2.20 -10.05 2.47
CA ALA A 94 -3.55 -10.56 2.77
C ALA A 94 -4.59 -10.11 1.72
N GLY A 95 -4.18 -9.30 0.73
CA GLY A 95 -5.02 -8.87 -0.39
C GLY A 95 -4.93 -9.79 -1.59
N ASN A 96 -5.81 -9.58 -2.56
CA ASN A 96 -5.90 -10.42 -3.76
C ASN A 96 -5.08 -9.91 -4.94
N GLY A 97 -4.54 -8.68 -4.87
CA GLY A 97 -3.64 -8.13 -5.89
C GLY A 97 -2.17 -8.31 -5.50
N ILE A 98 -1.28 -8.23 -6.48
CA ILE A 98 0.16 -8.21 -6.23
C ILE A 98 0.52 -6.88 -5.57
N ALA A 99 1.21 -6.92 -4.43
CA ALA A 99 1.74 -5.73 -3.80
C ALA A 99 3.10 -5.36 -4.41
N VAL A 100 3.23 -4.13 -4.86
CA VAL A 100 4.49 -3.54 -5.32
C VAL A 100 4.93 -2.50 -4.31
N LEU A 101 6.09 -2.70 -3.69
CA LEU A 101 6.62 -1.78 -2.69
C LEU A 101 7.34 -0.64 -3.40
N HIS A 102 6.96 0.60 -3.09
CA HIS A 102 7.47 1.81 -3.75
C HIS A 102 8.48 2.57 -2.91
N GLY A 103 8.24 2.68 -1.61
CA GLY A 103 9.07 3.50 -0.73
C GLY A 103 8.80 3.26 0.74
N TRP A 104 9.57 3.94 1.57
CA TRP A 104 9.47 3.83 3.01
C TRP A 104 9.91 5.11 3.70
N ARG A 105 9.49 5.26 4.95
CA ARG A 105 9.89 6.36 5.82
C ARG A 105 10.10 5.83 7.24
N PHE A 106 11.23 6.20 7.83
CA PHE A 106 11.55 5.87 9.21
C PHE A 106 11.18 7.05 10.14
N TYR A 107 10.72 6.71 11.34
CA TYR A 107 10.44 7.70 12.38
C TYR A 107 11.29 7.38 13.60
N PRO A 108 12.24 8.27 13.98
CA PRO A 108 13.10 8.08 15.14
C PRO A 108 12.31 8.15 16.46
N GLU A 109 11.21 8.88 16.46
CA GLU A 109 10.27 8.98 17.55
C GLU A 109 8.87 8.63 17.06
N PRO A 110 8.00 8.04 17.92
CA PRO A 110 6.63 7.78 17.54
C PRO A 110 5.97 9.09 17.13
N PRO A 111 5.43 9.19 15.90
CA PRO A 111 4.68 10.37 15.51
C PRO A 111 3.48 10.52 16.43
N ASP A 112 3.18 11.76 16.83
CA ASP A 112 2.09 12.08 17.73
C ASP A 112 0.80 11.39 17.30
N SER A 113 0.23 10.61 18.21
CA SER A 113 -0.98 9.81 17.96
C SER A 113 -2.25 10.65 17.87
N THR A 114 -2.17 11.95 18.19
CA THR A 114 -3.32 12.86 18.30
C THR A 114 -3.80 13.46 17.00
N GLY A 115 -3.05 13.30 15.90
CA GLY A 115 -3.44 13.77 14.57
C GLY A 115 -3.74 12.62 13.62
N ASP A 116 -4.83 12.76 12.87
CA ASP A 116 -5.15 11.92 11.71
C ASP A 116 -4.24 12.31 10.52
N LEU A 117 -2.97 12.54 10.83
CA LEU A 117 -1.98 12.99 9.85
C LEU A 117 -1.70 11.83 8.89
N HIS A 118 -2.35 11.93 7.76
CA HIS A 118 -2.06 11.11 6.59
C HIS A 118 -0.61 11.40 6.18
N PRO A 119 0.29 10.40 6.17
CA PRO A 119 1.65 10.63 5.74
C PRO A 119 1.69 11.11 4.28
N ASP A 120 2.50 12.14 4.01
CA ASP A 120 2.71 12.61 2.65
C ASP A 120 3.58 11.62 1.88
N PRO A 121 3.06 11.02 0.78
CA PRO A 121 3.82 10.06 -0.03
C PRO A 121 5.12 10.62 -0.62
N ASP A 122 5.18 11.93 -0.88
CA ASP A 122 6.35 12.57 -1.46
C ASP A 122 7.56 12.61 -0.50
N GLY A 123 7.33 12.43 0.80
CA GLY A 123 8.37 12.34 1.82
C GLY A 123 8.98 10.94 2.02
N PHE A 124 8.68 9.97 1.13
CA PHE A 124 9.17 8.61 1.25
C PHE A 124 10.48 8.40 0.50
N THR A 125 11.42 7.72 1.14
CA THR A 125 12.64 7.21 0.47
C THR A 125 12.24 6.08 -0.49
N ARG A 126 12.55 6.23 -1.77
CA ARG A 126 12.27 5.19 -2.77
C ARG A 126 13.13 3.96 -2.52
N LEU A 127 12.56 2.79 -2.78
CA LEU A 127 13.32 1.55 -2.80
C LEU A 127 14.26 1.55 -4.01
N THR A 128 15.47 1.02 -3.83
CA THR A 128 16.48 0.92 -4.89
C THR A 128 16.22 -0.22 -5.87
N ARG A 129 15.30 -1.11 -5.54
CA ARG A 129 14.82 -2.21 -6.37
C ARG A 129 13.33 -2.43 -6.13
N ASP A 130 12.65 -2.91 -7.14
CA ASP A 130 11.26 -3.32 -7.00
C ASP A 130 11.15 -4.60 -6.17
N LEU A 131 10.30 -4.55 -5.16
CA LEU A 131 9.93 -5.70 -4.35
C LEU A 131 8.45 -5.99 -4.58
N TYR A 132 8.17 -7.27 -4.87
CA TYR A 132 6.81 -7.74 -5.14
C TYR A 132 6.43 -8.79 -4.11
N VAL A 133 5.21 -8.67 -3.57
CA VAL A 133 4.62 -9.71 -2.73
C VAL A 133 3.36 -10.21 -3.43
N PRO A 134 3.35 -11.46 -3.92
CA PRO A 134 2.19 -12.03 -4.61
C PRO A 134 0.94 -12.04 -3.73
N ALA A 135 -0.23 -12.12 -4.35
CA ALA A 135 -1.49 -12.22 -3.63
C ALA A 135 -1.52 -13.47 -2.71
N ASN A 136 -1.96 -13.29 -1.49
CA ASN A 136 -2.07 -14.35 -0.46
C ASN A 136 -0.75 -15.05 -0.11
N ASP A 137 0.40 -14.48 -0.49
CA ASP A 137 1.72 -15.05 -0.29
C ASP A 137 2.54 -14.22 0.71
N VAL A 138 3.72 -14.74 1.07
CA VAL A 138 4.67 -14.11 1.96
C VAL A 138 5.80 -13.44 1.18
N GLY A 139 6.39 -12.44 1.79
CA GLY A 139 7.52 -11.70 1.27
C GLY A 139 8.17 -10.87 2.37
N PHE A 140 8.85 -9.82 2.00
CA PHE A 140 9.50 -8.96 2.97
C PHE A 140 9.58 -7.52 2.48
N TRP A 141 9.78 -6.63 3.42
CA TRP A 141 10.29 -5.29 3.19
C TRP A 141 11.70 -5.17 3.74
N GLN A 142 12.54 -4.34 3.12
CA GLN A 142 13.87 -4.00 3.61
C GLN A 142 14.19 -2.53 3.41
N GLY A 143 14.92 -1.95 4.35
CA GLY A 143 15.44 -0.58 4.30
C GLY A 143 16.88 -0.54 4.81
N THR A 144 17.65 0.45 4.36
CA THR A 144 19.06 0.61 4.75
C THR A 144 19.43 2.09 4.80
N PHE A 145 20.11 2.52 5.86
CA PHE A 145 20.84 3.78 5.89
C PHE A 145 22.33 3.50 5.73
N ARG A 146 23.01 4.24 4.85
CA ARG A 146 24.41 4.00 4.49
C ARG A 146 25.30 5.22 4.68
N ASP A 147 24.76 6.37 5.02
CA ASP A 147 25.55 7.55 5.38
C ASP A 147 25.57 7.72 6.90
N PRO A 148 26.71 7.37 7.57
CA PRO A 148 26.83 7.50 9.01
C PRO A 148 26.70 8.94 9.54
N ARG A 149 26.75 9.94 8.63
CA ARG A 149 26.63 11.35 9.01
C ARG A 149 25.20 11.87 8.88
N SER A 150 24.30 11.09 8.28
CA SER A 150 22.88 11.50 8.18
C SER A 150 22.18 11.41 9.53
N ASP A 151 21.24 12.32 9.76
CA ASP A 151 20.44 12.35 10.99
C ASP A 151 19.60 11.06 11.14
N GLU A 152 19.11 10.54 10.03
CA GLU A 152 18.33 9.29 10.01
C GLU A 152 19.17 8.09 10.45
N PHE A 153 20.42 7.99 9.97
CA PHE A 153 21.32 6.93 10.38
C PHE A 153 21.58 7.00 11.89
N GLN A 154 21.94 8.17 12.40
CA GLN A 154 22.25 8.37 13.82
C GLN A 154 21.02 8.10 14.70
N ALA A 155 19.87 8.56 14.28
CA ALA A 155 18.63 8.32 15.01
C ALA A 155 18.23 6.84 15.01
N ALA A 156 18.38 6.13 13.89
CA ALA A 156 18.13 4.70 13.78
C ALA A 156 19.12 3.90 14.63
N ARG A 157 20.43 4.22 14.55
CA ARG A 157 21.47 3.64 15.38
C ARG A 157 21.15 3.76 16.88
N ALA A 158 20.91 4.97 17.34
CA ALA A 158 20.58 5.23 18.75
C ALA A 158 19.31 4.49 19.21
N ALA A 159 18.32 4.35 18.35
CA ALA A 159 17.10 3.62 18.68
C ALA A 159 17.32 2.11 18.75
N ILE A 160 18.14 1.54 17.85
CA ILE A 160 18.49 0.10 17.86
C ILE A 160 19.35 -0.24 19.08
N GLU A 161 20.42 0.52 19.33
CA GLU A 161 21.31 0.31 20.47
C GLU A 161 20.59 0.43 21.81
N ALA A 162 19.65 1.36 21.92
CA ALA A 162 18.80 1.53 23.09
C ALA A 162 17.62 0.55 23.16
N ARG A 163 17.49 -0.38 22.22
CA ARG A 163 16.37 -1.33 22.12
C ARG A 163 15.00 -0.65 22.19
N ARG A 164 14.86 0.50 21.55
CA ARG A 164 13.58 1.22 21.45
C ARG A 164 12.75 0.68 20.30
N ARG A 165 11.43 0.82 20.40
CA ARG A 165 10.52 0.55 19.28
C ARG A 165 10.90 1.39 18.06
N LEU A 166 11.03 0.75 16.91
CA LEU A 166 11.25 1.42 15.61
C LEU A 166 9.94 1.52 14.86
N ILE A 167 9.71 2.64 14.19
CA ILE A 167 8.50 2.86 13.40
C ILE A 167 8.89 3.11 11.96
N VAL A 168 8.23 2.38 11.05
CA VAL A 168 8.43 2.49 9.61
C VAL A 168 7.10 2.53 8.92
N ASP A 169 6.91 3.52 8.07
CA ASP A 169 5.82 3.55 7.11
C ASP A 169 6.31 2.98 5.78
N VAL A 170 5.55 2.07 5.20
CA VAL A 170 5.82 1.47 3.90
C VAL A 170 4.73 1.88 2.93
N LEU A 171 5.13 2.49 1.82
CA LEU A 171 4.28 2.85 0.69
C LEU A 171 4.32 1.73 -0.34
N TYR A 172 3.17 1.20 -0.69
CA TYR A 172 3.01 0.16 -1.71
C TYR A 172 1.71 0.38 -2.49
N GLY A 173 1.59 -0.27 -3.62
CA GLY A 173 0.39 -0.22 -4.45
C GLY A 173 0.15 -1.55 -5.17
N ASP A 174 -0.85 -1.58 -6.03
CA ASP A 174 -1.03 -2.67 -6.96
C ASP A 174 -0.01 -2.59 -8.12
N HIS A 175 0.05 -3.62 -8.92
CA HIS A 175 0.98 -3.68 -10.07
C HIS A 175 0.57 -2.75 -11.23
N GLU A 176 -0.66 -2.22 -11.23
CA GLU A 176 -1.15 -1.24 -12.20
C GLU A 176 -0.90 0.20 -11.75
N GLY A 177 -0.50 0.40 -10.48
CA GLY A 177 -0.15 1.71 -9.92
C GLY A 177 -1.34 2.57 -9.50
N GLY A 178 -2.54 1.99 -9.39
CA GLY A 178 -3.79 2.72 -9.15
C GLY A 178 -4.33 2.70 -7.72
N GLN A 179 -3.75 1.92 -6.81
CA GLN A 179 -4.26 1.71 -5.46
C GLN A 179 -3.15 1.72 -4.42
N ARG A 180 -2.55 2.90 -4.22
CA ARG A 180 -1.47 3.07 -3.25
C ARG A 180 -2.01 3.07 -1.83
N THR A 181 -1.25 2.43 -0.96
CA THR A 181 -1.53 2.33 0.48
C THR A 181 -0.24 2.60 1.24
N ILE A 182 -0.35 3.31 2.34
CA ILE A 182 0.73 3.45 3.33
C ILE A 182 0.34 2.60 4.55
N SER A 183 1.25 1.74 5.00
CA SER A 183 1.08 0.97 6.22
C SER A 183 2.17 1.29 7.21
N ARG A 184 1.77 1.58 8.45
CA ARG A 184 2.70 1.86 9.56
C ARG A 184 3.00 0.59 10.32
N TYR A 185 4.26 0.23 10.31
CA TYR A 185 4.80 -0.90 11.07
C TYR A 185 5.60 -0.43 12.27
N SER A 186 5.59 -1.27 13.30
CA SER A 186 6.47 -1.15 14.46
C SER A 186 7.32 -2.40 14.55
N LEU A 187 8.63 -2.23 14.71
CA LEU A 187 9.53 -3.27 15.17
C LEU A 187 9.66 -3.13 16.68
N ILE A 188 9.21 -4.12 17.40
CA ILE A 188 9.17 -4.15 18.87
C ILE A 188 10.28 -5.09 19.35
N PRO A 189 11.22 -4.60 20.17
CA PRO A 189 12.31 -5.44 20.67
C PRO A 189 11.80 -6.54 21.60
N ARG A 190 12.47 -7.69 21.58
CA ARG A 190 12.23 -8.82 22.47
C ARG A 190 13.45 -9.13 23.33
N ASP A 191 13.25 -9.88 24.39
CA ASP A 191 14.30 -10.26 25.33
C ASP A 191 15.38 -11.18 24.72
N ASP A 192 15.05 -11.86 23.61
CA ASP A 192 15.93 -12.77 22.87
C ASP A 192 16.76 -12.10 21.75
N ASP A 193 17.03 -10.81 21.86
CA ASP A 193 17.67 -9.97 20.84
C ASP A 193 16.93 -9.86 19.50
N GLY A 194 15.77 -10.47 19.37
CA GLY A 194 14.90 -10.40 18.19
C GLY A 194 14.04 -9.15 18.15
N TRP A 195 13.29 -9.03 17.03
CA TRP A 195 12.30 -7.99 16.81
C TRP A 195 11.00 -8.61 16.32
N ILE A 196 9.88 -8.21 16.91
CA ILE A 196 8.54 -8.57 16.38
C ILE A 196 8.01 -7.43 15.57
N ALA A 197 7.44 -7.77 14.40
CA ALA A 197 6.74 -6.83 13.56
C ALA A 197 5.26 -6.73 13.94
N SER A 198 4.75 -5.51 14.01
CA SER A 198 3.33 -5.22 14.22
C SER A 198 2.90 -4.13 13.24
N VAL A 199 1.65 -4.14 12.81
CA VAL A 199 1.05 -3.07 12.00
C VAL A 199 0.04 -2.32 12.86
N SER A 200 0.07 -0.98 12.81
CA SER A 200 -0.81 -0.14 13.62
C SER A 200 -1.87 0.58 12.79
N ARG A 201 -1.56 0.92 11.54
CA ARG A 201 -2.49 1.71 10.71
C ARG A 201 -2.23 1.50 9.22
N HIS A 202 -3.29 1.65 8.42
CA HIS A 202 -3.26 1.73 6.97
C HIS A 202 -3.95 3.00 6.51
N TRP A 203 -3.39 3.68 5.51
CA TRP A 203 -3.99 4.82 4.83
C TRP A 203 -4.11 4.55 3.34
N ASN A 204 -5.24 4.93 2.78
CA ASN A 204 -5.42 4.97 1.33
C ASN A 204 -4.80 6.26 0.80
N VAL A 205 -3.95 6.19 -0.21
CA VAL A 205 -3.37 7.38 -0.85
C VAL A 205 -4.30 7.91 -1.93
N ASP A 206 -4.83 7.04 -2.78
CA ASP A 206 -5.58 7.40 -3.98
C ASP A 206 -7.11 7.41 -3.76
N GLN A 207 -7.57 7.10 -2.57
CA GLN A 207 -8.99 7.07 -2.20
C GLN A 207 -9.19 7.62 -0.78
N PRO A 208 -10.39 8.12 -0.47
CA PRO A 208 -10.72 8.53 0.90
C PRO A 208 -10.49 7.38 1.89
N ASN A 209 -9.95 7.70 3.04
CA ASN A 209 -9.87 6.73 4.14
C ASN A 209 -11.27 6.31 4.58
N PRO A 210 -11.46 5.04 4.97
CA PRO A 210 -12.75 4.53 5.43
C PRO A 210 -13.12 5.02 6.85
N ARG A 211 -12.31 5.94 7.43
CA ARG A 211 -12.48 6.48 8.79
C ARG A 211 -12.69 7.97 8.77
#